data_352ac9ebc4d29358158cb269a1cc850d
#
_entry.id   352ac9ebc4d29358158cb269a1cc850d
#
_cell.length_a   1.000
_cell.length_b   1.000
_cell.length_c   1.000
_cell.angle_alpha   90.00
_cell.angle_beta   90.00
_cell.angle_gamma   90.00
#
_symmetry.space_group_name_H-M   'P 1'
#
loop_
_entity.id
_entity.type
_entity.pdbx_description
1 polymer ?
#
loop_
_entity_poly.entity_id
_entity_poly.type
_entity_poly.pdbx_seq_one_letter_code
_entity_poly.pdbx_strand_id
1 'polypeptide(L)'
;GNSVLFRAFYATSFSNIMKTSFGAYTNAVYAFANMLNKALKMVEPDYCCVAFDKGKATFRHQMTPDYKAGRKETPVELVEQFGLVRDMLNAYNIKYLEYDEIEADDIIGILANKFEGDISIFSSDHDLFQLIDDTKHIKICCMKKGMSDIGVLDEHALYAEYSLKPY
;
A
#
# COMPACT_ATOMS: atom_id res chain seq x y z
N GLY A 1 2.36 -1.19 0.88
CA GLY A 1 2.57 -1.27 2.34
C GLY A 1 2.49 0.10 2.99
N ASN A 2 3.52 0.94 2.78
CA ASN A 2 3.63 2.22 3.50
C ASN A 2 2.41 3.13 3.27
N SER A 3 1.97 3.35 2.04
CA SER A 3 0.82 4.21 1.73
C SER A 3 -0.46 3.75 2.43
N VAL A 4 -0.71 2.45 2.48
CA VAL A 4 -1.86 1.86 3.20
C VAL A 4 -1.71 2.04 4.71
N LEU A 5 -0.49 1.87 5.26
CA LEU A 5 -0.24 2.05 6.69
C LEU A 5 -0.39 3.52 7.12
N PHE A 6 0.13 4.47 6.34
CA PHE A 6 -0.09 5.90 6.58
C PHE A 6 -1.59 6.24 6.55
N ARG A 7 -2.32 5.73 5.56
CA ARG A 7 -3.77 5.91 5.47
C ARG A 7 -4.48 5.33 6.69
N ALA A 8 -4.12 4.14 7.11
CA ALA A 8 -4.66 3.48 8.30
C ALA A 8 -4.43 4.32 9.56
N PHE A 9 -3.22 4.86 9.72
CA PHE A 9 -2.87 5.74 10.82
C PHE A 9 -3.73 7.00 10.84
N TYR A 10 -3.75 7.76 9.74
CA TYR A 10 -4.52 9.02 9.71
C TYR A 10 -6.02 8.80 9.83
N ALA A 11 -6.57 7.71 9.29
CA ALA A 11 -7.99 7.39 9.45
C ALA A 11 -8.41 7.11 10.90
N THR A 12 -7.46 6.75 11.77
CA THR A 12 -7.71 6.37 13.17
C THR A 12 -7.10 7.31 14.20
N SER A 13 -6.49 8.43 13.76
CA SER A 13 -5.81 9.39 14.64
C SER A 13 -6.73 10.46 15.24
N PHE A 14 -8.00 10.54 14.83
CA PHE A 14 -8.91 11.63 15.21
C PHE A 14 -9.62 11.47 16.55
N SER A 15 -9.47 10.31 17.18
CA SER A 15 -10.02 10.00 18.51
C SER A 15 -8.93 9.38 19.37
N ASN A 16 -9.26 8.91 20.57
CA ASN A 16 -8.30 8.25 21.44
C ASN A 16 -7.49 7.19 20.68
N ILE A 17 -6.20 7.46 20.44
CA ILE A 17 -5.32 6.57 19.70
C ILE A 17 -5.19 5.26 20.47
N MET A 18 -5.50 4.15 19.82
CA MET A 18 -5.42 2.80 20.41
C MET A 18 -3.98 2.49 20.84
N LYS A 19 -3.85 2.00 22.07
CA LYS A 19 -2.59 1.55 22.67
C LYS A 19 -2.79 0.21 23.35
N THR A 20 -1.71 -0.55 23.43
CA THR A 20 -1.64 -1.71 24.34
C THR A 20 -1.66 -1.26 25.79
N SER A 21 -1.86 -2.19 26.72
CA SER A 21 -1.71 -1.95 28.16
C SER A 21 -0.31 -1.46 28.56
N PHE A 22 0.69 -1.70 27.73
CA PHE A 22 2.08 -1.27 27.91
C PHE A 22 2.40 0.06 27.21
N GLY A 23 1.39 0.72 26.60
CA GLY A 23 1.54 2.05 26.00
C GLY A 23 1.97 2.08 24.53
N ALA A 24 2.22 0.95 23.88
CA ALA A 24 2.57 0.91 22.46
C ALA A 24 1.36 1.25 21.58
N TYR A 25 1.56 2.10 20.58
CA TYR A 25 0.52 2.50 19.63
C TYR A 25 0.18 1.35 18.67
N THR A 26 -1.12 1.11 18.44
CA THR A 26 -1.61 -0.03 17.64
C THR A 26 -2.72 0.33 16.65
N ASN A 27 -3.15 1.59 16.61
CA ASN A 27 -4.26 2.03 15.77
C ASN A 27 -4.03 1.79 14.28
N ALA A 28 -2.83 2.07 13.78
CA ALA A 28 -2.50 1.86 12.37
C ALA A 28 -2.43 0.37 12.01
N VAL A 29 -1.82 -0.45 12.87
CA VAL A 29 -1.75 -1.91 12.67
C VAL A 29 -3.15 -2.52 12.65
N TYR A 30 -4.01 -2.14 13.60
CA TYR A 30 -5.39 -2.61 13.67
C TYR A 30 -6.17 -2.26 12.40
N ALA A 31 -6.09 -0.99 11.98
CA ALA A 31 -6.76 -0.53 10.77
C ALA A 31 -6.19 -1.19 9.51
N PHE A 32 -4.87 -1.36 9.42
CA PHE A 32 -4.22 -2.08 8.33
C PHE A 32 -4.69 -3.53 8.26
N ALA A 33 -4.77 -4.23 9.40
CA ALA A 33 -5.28 -5.60 9.45
C ALA A 33 -6.72 -5.70 8.93
N ASN A 34 -7.58 -4.75 9.30
CA ASN A 34 -8.97 -4.71 8.81
C ASN A 34 -9.03 -4.47 7.30
N MET A 35 -8.22 -3.55 6.77
CA MET A 35 -8.12 -3.30 5.33
C MET A 35 -7.63 -4.54 4.58
N LEU A 36 -6.59 -5.20 5.10
CA LEU A 36 -6.03 -6.43 4.53
C LEU A 36 -7.06 -7.55 4.52
N ASN A 37 -7.73 -7.80 5.64
CA ASN A 37 -8.77 -8.82 5.73
C ASN A 37 -9.93 -8.56 4.75
N LYS A 38 -10.30 -7.30 4.57
CA LYS A 38 -11.31 -6.92 3.58
C LYS A 38 -10.84 -7.18 2.15
N ALA A 39 -9.60 -6.82 1.83
CA ALA A 39 -8.99 -7.07 0.54
C ALA A 39 -8.94 -8.57 0.21
N LEU A 40 -8.49 -9.38 1.17
CA LEU A 40 -8.43 -10.83 1.04
C LEU A 40 -9.80 -11.45 0.81
N LYS A 41 -10.83 -11.00 1.55
CA LYS A 41 -12.21 -11.47 1.35
C LYS A 41 -12.82 -11.05 0.01
N MET A 42 -12.41 -9.89 -0.51
CA MET A 42 -12.95 -9.36 -1.77
C MET A 42 -12.38 -10.09 -2.98
N VAL A 43 -11.10 -10.44 -2.92
CA VAL A 43 -10.37 -11.02 -4.07
C VAL A 43 -10.23 -12.53 -3.96
N GLU A 44 -10.19 -13.08 -2.72
CA GLU A 44 -9.91 -14.49 -2.44
C GLU A 44 -8.68 -15.01 -3.23
N PRO A 45 -7.51 -14.34 -3.08
CA PRO A 45 -6.37 -14.59 -3.94
C PRO A 45 -5.66 -15.90 -3.58
N ASP A 46 -5.10 -16.59 -4.58
CA ASP A 46 -4.20 -17.74 -4.36
C ASP A 46 -2.87 -17.28 -3.72
N TYR A 47 -2.40 -16.08 -4.05
CA TYR A 47 -1.16 -15.51 -3.56
C TYR A 47 -1.35 -14.05 -3.15
N CYS A 48 -0.74 -13.67 -2.04
CA CYS A 48 -0.74 -12.30 -1.55
C CYS A 48 0.66 -11.90 -1.07
N CYS A 49 1.08 -10.69 -1.41
CA CYS A 49 2.27 -10.10 -0.84
C CYS A 49 2.08 -8.60 -0.60
N VAL A 50 2.90 -8.03 0.28
CA VAL A 50 2.88 -6.59 0.59
C VAL A 50 4.25 -6.01 0.27
N ALA A 51 4.30 -4.97 -0.56
CA ALA A 51 5.54 -4.25 -0.84
C ALA A 51 5.70 -3.06 0.10
N PHE A 52 6.89 -2.89 0.67
CA PHE A 52 7.28 -1.76 1.51
C PHE A 52 8.49 -1.03 0.94
N ASP A 53 8.58 0.27 1.21
CA ASP A 53 9.82 1.01 1.04
C ASP A 53 10.75 0.69 2.21
N LYS A 54 12.00 0.36 1.91
CA LYS A 54 13.05 0.13 2.90
C LYS A 54 13.97 1.34 2.98
N GLY A 55 13.69 2.23 3.91
CA GLY A 55 14.52 3.43 4.14
C GLY A 55 14.20 4.62 3.24
N LYS A 56 15.08 5.62 3.27
CA LYS A 56 14.89 6.91 2.58
C LYS A 56 15.69 7.04 1.28
N ALA A 57 16.78 6.30 1.13
CA ALA A 57 17.67 6.42 -0.01
C ALA A 57 17.32 5.39 -1.08
N THR A 58 16.85 5.85 -2.22
CA THR A 58 16.62 5.05 -3.41
C THR A 58 17.53 5.56 -4.53
N PHE A 59 17.65 4.81 -5.63
CA PHE A 59 18.41 5.26 -6.79
C PHE A 59 17.93 6.63 -7.30
N ARG A 60 16.64 6.98 -7.09
CA ARG A 60 16.09 8.29 -7.44
C ARG A 60 16.71 9.44 -6.63
N HIS A 61 17.07 9.20 -5.36
CA HIS A 61 17.79 10.20 -4.56
C HIS A 61 19.24 10.40 -5.03
N GLN A 62 19.86 9.35 -5.58
CA GLN A 62 21.19 9.47 -6.18
C GLN A 62 21.16 10.30 -7.47
N MET A 63 20.08 10.18 -8.26
CA MET A 63 19.88 10.96 -9.49
C MET A 63 19.42 12.39 -9.19
N THR A 64 18.61 12.59 -8.16
CA THR A 64 18.03 13.90 -7.80
C THR A 64 18.05 14.06 -6.29
N PRO A 65 19.05 14.76 -5.70
CA PRO A 65 19.21 14.89 -4.25
C PRO A 65 17.98 15.46 -3.51
N ASP A 66 17.20 16.31 -4.17
CA ASP A 66 16.00 16.95 -3.62
C ASP A 66 14.73 16.08 -3.78
N TYR A 67 14.86 14.85 -4.30
CA TYR A 67 13.73 13.95 -4.47
C TYR A 67 13.04 13.68 -3.12
N LYS A 68 11.75 14.03 -3.03
CA LYS A 68 10.94 13.91 -1.80
C LYS A 68 11.42 14.75 -0.59
N ALA A 69 12.29 15.74 -0.77
CA ALA A 69 12.83 16.58 0.32
C ALA A 69 11.74 17.34 1.12
N GLY A 70 10.58 17.62 0.52
CA GLY A 70 9.45 18.30 1.16
C GLY A 70 8.51 17.43 1.98
N ARG A 71 8.78 16.12 2.14
CA ARG A 71 7.90 15.24 2.92
C ARG A 71 8.01 15.55 4.42
N LYS A 72 6.84 15.66 5.07
CA LYS A 72 6.77 15.80 6.53
C LYS A 72 7.38 14.57 7.22
N GLU A 73 7.94 14.80 8.40
CA GLU A 73 8.43 13.70 9.23
C GLU A 73 7.31 12.74 9.58
N THR A 74 7.67 11.46 9.68
CA THR A 74 6.73 10.41 10.11
C THR A 74 6.37 10.64 11.58
N PRO A 75 5.07 10.66 11.94
CA PRO A 75 4.65 10.77 13.33
C PRO A 75 5.32 9.69 14.19
N VAL A 76 5.77 10.07 15.39
CA VAL A 76 6.45 9.15 16.33
C VAL A 76 5.56 7.95 16.66
N GLU A 77 4.26 8.20 16.82
CA GLU A 77 3.25 7.18 17.10
C GLU A 77 3.11 6.14 15.97
N LEU A 78 3.51 6.48 14.75
CA LEU A 78 3.49 5.58 13.61
C LEU A 78 4.80 4.81 13.46
N VAL A 79 5.92 5.37 13.90
CA VAL A 79 7.26 4.76 13.69
C VAL A 79 7.32 3.34 14.24
N GLU A 80 6.84 3.13 15.48
CA GLU A 80 6.82 1.81 16.11
C GLU A 80 5.94 0.81 15.37
N GLN A 81 4.88 1.29 14.74
CA GLN A 81 3.90 0.45 14.07
C GLN A 81 4.39 -0.14 12.74
N PHE A 82 5.46 0.39 12.15
CA PHE A 82 6.09 -0.23 10.98
C PHE A 82 6.63 -1.64 11.29
N GLY A 83 7.25 -1.83 12.45
CA GLY A 83 7.69 -3.15 12.91
C GLY A 83 6.51 -4.07 13.19
N LEU A 84 5.53 -3.57 13.93
CA LEU A 84 4.34 -4.34 14.30
C LEU A 84 3.52 -4.84 13.08
N VAL A 85 3.45 -4.05 12.01
CA VAL A 85 2.79 -4.50 10.77
C VAL A 85 3.54 -5.67 10.13
N ARG A 86 4.86 -5.66 10.14
CA ARG A 86 5.67 -6.79 9.63
C ARG A 86 5.48 -8.04 10.47
N ASP A 87 5.47 -7.90 11.80
CA ASP A 87 5.19 -9.00 12.72
C ASP A 87 3.79 -9.58 12.50
N MET A 88 2.80 -8.71 12.30
CA MET A 88 1.44 -9.13 11.97
C MET A 88 1.39 -9.89 10.64
N LEU A 89 2.04 -9.40 9.58
CA LEU A 89 2.08 -10.08 8.29
C LEU A 89 2.75 -11.46 8.39
N ASN A 90 3.82 -11.57 9.18
CA ASN A 90 4.47 -12.86 9.47
C ASN A 90 3.49 -13.81 10.19
N ALA A 91 2.74 -13.32 11.17
CA ALA A 91 1.73 -14.11 11.88
C ALA A 91 0.56 -14.56 10.97
N TYR A 92 0.22 -13.75 9.96
CA TYR A 92 -0.76 -14.10 8.91
C TYR A 92 -0.18 -15.03 7.82
N ASN A 93 1.11 -15.33 7.88
CA ASN A 93 1.85 -16.04 6.83
C ASN A 93 1.77 -15.33 5.47
N ILE A 94 1.74 -14.01 5.47
CA ILE A 94 1.73 -13.17 4.26
C ILE A 94 3.14 -12.64 4.02
N LYS A 95 3.67 -12.93 2.84
CA LYS A 95 4.98 -12.44 2.43
C LYS A 95 4.98 -10.92 2.28
N TYR A 96 5.99 -10.25 2.82
CA TYR A 96 6.27 -8.86 2.45
C TYR A 96 7.63 -8.74 1.78
N LEU A 97 7.76 -7.74 0.92
CA LEU A 97 8.94 -7.47 0.12
C LEU A 97 9.40 -6.05 0.37
N GLU A 98 10.67 -5.91 0.67
CA GLU A 98 11.36 -4.63 0.81
C GLU A 98 12.82 -4.81 0.44
N TYR A 99 13.35 -3.91 -0.36
CA TYR A 99 14.72 -3.97 -0.85
C TYR A 99 15.40 -2.62 -0.70
N ASP A 100 16.70 -2.63 -0.47
CA ASP A 100 17.49 -1.41 -0.47
C ASP A 100 17.48 -0.80 -1.89
N GLU A 101 17.45 0.53 -1.97
CA GLU A 101 17.49 1.32 -3.20
C GLU A 101 16.29 1.17 -4.16
N ILE A 102 15.33 0.29 -3.88
CA ILE A 102 14.14 0.06 -4.71
C ILE A 102 12.90 0.51 -3.93
N GLU A 103 12.01 1.26 -4.58
CA GLU A 103 10.75 1.69 -3.99
C GLU A 103 9.68 0.58 -4.10
N ALA A 104 8.68 0.65 -3.21
CA ALA A 104 7.55 -0.30 -3.21
C ALA A 104 6.84 -0.34 -4.57
N ASP A 105 6.71 0.82 -5.24
CA ASP A 105 6.05 0.92 -6.54
C ASP A 105 6.81 0.19 -7.64
N ASP A 106 8.16 0.21 -7.59
CA ASP A 106 9.00 -0.56 -8.50
C ASP A 106 8.83 -2.07 -8.28
N ILE A 107 8.77 -2.49 -7.00
CA ILE A 107 8.50 -3.89 -6.64
C ILE A 107 7.14 -4.33 -7.20
N ILE A 108 6.10 -3.52 -7.01
CA ILE A 108 4.75 -3.80 -7.53
C ILE A 108 4.77 -3.90 -9.05
N GLY A 109 5.42 -2.95 -9.74
CA GLY A 109 5.54 -2.96 -11.20
C GLY A 109 6.26 -4.20 -11.73
N ILE A 110 7.35 -4.62 -11.08
CA ILE A 110 8.07 -5.84 -11.44
C ILE A 110 7.18 -7.08 -11.28
N LEU A 111 6.46 -7.18 -10.16
CA LEU A 111 5.57 -8.31 -9.90
C LEU A 111 4.42 -8.34 -10.90
N ALA A 112 3.74 -7.21 -11.11
CA ALA A 112 2.63 -7.11 -12.06
C ALA A 112 3.02 -7.51 -13.49
N ASN A 113 4.26 -7.25 -13.90
CA ASN A 113 4.74 -7.65 -15.22
C ASN A 113 5.28 -9.08 -15.32
N LYS A 114 5.59 -9.71 -14.19
CA LYS A 114 6.18 -11.07 -14.17
C LYS A 114 5.17 -12.17 -13.92
N PHE A 115 4.11 -11.89 -13.18
CA PHE A 115 3.08 -12.89 -12.90
C PHE A 115 2.01 -12.90 -13.97
N GLU A 116 1.48 -14.09 -14.24
CA GLU A 116 0.34 -14.32 -15.12
C GLU A 116 -0.91 -14.57 -14.27
N GLY A 117 -2.09 -14.19 -14.80
CA GLY A 117 -3.37 -14.36 -14.14
C GLY A 117 -3.98 -13.03 -13.67
N ASP A 118 -5.04 -13.10 -12.89
CA ASP A 118 -5.75 -11.93 -12.38
C ASP A 118 -4.95 -11.24 -11.27
N ILE A 119 -4.52 -10.00 -11.52
CA ILE A 119 -3.70 -9.21 -10.59
C ILE A 119 -4.52 -8.06 -10.03
N SER A 120 -4.66 -8.03 -8.71
CA SER A 120 -5.32 -6.94 -7.98
C SER A 120 -4.30 -6.19 -7.12
N ILE A 121 -4.03 -4.93 -7.46
CA ILE A 121 -3.10 -4.07 -6.75
C ILE A 121 -3.88 -3.17 -5.80
N PHE A 122 -3.69 -3.31 -4.50
CA PHE A 122 -4.31 -2.47 -3.48
C PHE A 122 -3.42 -1.28 -3.16
N SER A 123 -3.78 -0.12 -3.71
CA SER A 123 -3.07 1.14 -3.47
C SER A 123 -4.01 2.33 -3.68
N SER A 124 -3.67 3.46 -3.05
CA SER A 124 -4.30 4.75 -3.34
C SER A 124 -3.33 5.70 -4.04
N ASP A 125 -2.20 5.18 -4.51
CA ASP A 125 -1.20 5.94 -5.24
C ASP A 125 -1.57 5.97 -6.74
N HIS A 126 -1.74 7.17 -7.26
CA HIS A 126 -2.11 7.38 -8.67
C HIS A 126 -0.98 7.02 -9.63
N ASP A 127 0.27 7.02 -9.17
CA ASP A 127 1.41 6.64 -9.99
C ASP A 127 1.33 5.16 -10.44
N LEU A 128 0.60 4.33 -9.69
CA LEU A 128 0.37 2.93 -10.05
C LEU A 128 -0.72 2.74 -11.10
N PHE A 129 -1.50 3.76 -11.45
CA PHE A 129 -2.55 3.65 -12.49
C PHE A 129 -1.97 3.28 -13.86
N GLN A 130 -0.70 3.61 -14.11
CA GLN A 130 0.02 3.19 -15.31
C GLN A 130 0.16 1.66 -15.45
N LEU A 131 -0.06 0.90 -14.38
CA LEU A 131 0.04 -0.56 -14.40
C LEU A 131 -1.29 -1.23 -14.80
N ILE A 132 -2.39 -0.50 -14.85
CA ILE A 132 -3.69 -1.04 -15.29
C ILE A 132 -3.55 -1.54 -16.72
N ASP A 133 -3.95 -2.79 -16.95
CA ASP A 133 -3.86 -3.44 -18.26
C ASP A 133 -4.92 -4.55 -18.33
N ASP A 134 -6.00 -4.28 -19.03
CA ASP A 134 -7.11 -5.23 -19.17
C ASP A 134 -6.69 -6.48 -19.92
N THR A 135 -5.68 -6.39 -20.82
CA THR A 135 -5.18 -7.55 -21.57
C THR A 135 -4.35 -8.49 -20.71
N LYS A 136 -3.70 -7.95 -19.65
CA LYS A 136 -2.95 -8.72 -18.64
C LYS A 136 -3.75 -8.96 -17.36
N HIS A 137 -5.02 -8.59 -17.34
CA HIS A 137 -5.90 -8.72 -16.17
C HIS A 137 -5.38 -8.00 -14.91
N ILE A 138 -4.72 -6.83 -15.09
CA ILE A 138 -4.20 -6.01 -14.01
C ILE A 138 -5.17 -4.88 -13.67
N LYS A 139 -5.66 -4.84 -12.43
CA LYS A 139 -6.55 -3.80 -11.92
C LYS A 139 -6.04 -3.19 -10.62
N ILE A 140 -6.39 -1.93 -10.38
CA ILE A 140 -6.10 -1.22 -9.14
C ILE A 140 -7.34 -1.20 -8.26
N CYS A 141 -7.17 -1.57 -7.00
CA CYS A 141 -8.19 -1.47 -5.96
C CYS A 141 -7.87 -0.28 -5.07
N CYS A 142 -8.59 0.83 -5.26
CA CYS A 142 -8.40 2.06 -4.50
C CYS A 142 -9.35 2.13 -3.31
N MET A 143 -8.83 2.45 -2.14
CA MET A 143 -9.68 2.81 -1.01
C MET A 143 -10.23 4.23 -1.21
N LYS A 144 -11.55 4.33 -1.41
CA LYS A 144 -12.27 5.61 -1.49
C LYS A 144 -12.48 6.19 -0.08
N LYS A 145 -13.49 6.96 0.19
CA LYS A 145 -13.71 7.59 1.51
C LYS A 145 -13.82 6.56 2.64
N GLY A 146 -12.98 6.71 3.67
CA GLY A 146 -12.93 5.80 4.81
C GLY A 146 -12.25 4.46 4.50
N MET A 147 -12.31 3.52 5.45
CA MET A 147 -11.74 2.17 5.31
C MET A 147 -12.73 1.16 4.70
N SER A 148 -13.96 1.59 4.42
CA SER A 148 -15.06 0.68 4.07
C SER A 148 -15.35 0.57 2.59
N ASP A 149 -14.93 1.53 1.79
CA ASP A 149 -15.24 1.56 0.36
C ASP A 149 -14.00 1.36 -0.51
N ILE A 150 -14.01 0.30 -1.31
CA ILE A 150 -12.93 -0.05 -2.23
C ILE A 150 -13.48 0.05 -3.65
N GLY A 151 -12.97 1.00 -4.41
CA GLY A 151 -13.24 1.12 -5.84
C GLY A 151 -12.26 0.26 -6.64
N VAL A 152 -12.75 -0.39 -7.68
CA VAL A 152 -11.91 -1.13 -8.62
C VAL A 152 -11.77 -0.32 -9.90
N LEU A 153 -10.53 -0.10 -10.32
CA LEU A 153 -10.18 0.59 -11.56
C LEU A 153 -9.59 -0.41 -12.54
N ASP A 154 -10.31 -0.64 -13.62
CA ASP A 154 -9.83 -1.17 -14.89
C ASP A 154 -9.62 -0.01 -15.88
N GLU A 155 -9.26 -0.26 -17.12
CA GLU A 155 -9.04 0.79 -18.13
C GLU A 155 -10.29 1.64 -18.37
N HIS A 156 -11.46 1.02 -18.38
CA HIS A 156 -12.73 1.71 -18.59
C HIS A 156 -13.07 2.63 -17.41
N ALA A 157 -12.96 2.14 -16.18
CA ALA A 157 -13.21 2.91 -14.96
C ALA A 157 -12.20 4.05 -14.79
N LEU A 158 -10.92 3.81 -15.11
CA LEU A 158 -9.88 4.84 -15.10
C LEU A 158 -10.22 5.98 -16.06
N TYR A 159 -10.62 5.66 -17.28
CA TYR A 159 -11.01 6.68 -18.25
C TYR A 159 -12.26 7.45 -17.82
N ALA A 160 -13.28 6.75 -17.31
CA ALA A 160 -14.52 7.36 -16.87
C ALA A 160 -14.34 8.29 -15.66
N GLU A 161 -13.47 7.95 -14.72
CA GLU A 161 -13.30 8.70 -13.47
C GLU A 161 -12.25 9.82 -13.59
N TYR A 162 -11.17 9.59 -14.36
CA TYR A 162 -10.00 10.49 -14.41
C TYR A 162 -9.73 11.05 -15.82
N SER A 163 -10.40 10.56 -16.86
CA SER A 163 -10.09 10.88 -18.27
C SER A 163 -8.66 10.52 -18.67
N LEU A 164 -8.08 9.53 -18.00
CA LEU A 164 -6.74 9.00 -18.24
C LEU A 164 -6.80 7.65 -18.94
N LYS A 165 -5.77 7.34 -19.68
CA LYS A 165 -5.49 5.99 -20.19
C LYS A 165 -4.19 5.49 -19.56
N PRO A 166 -4.07 4.21 -19.22
CA PRO A 166 -2.79 3.63 -18.88
C PRO A 166 -1.86 3.67 -20.09
N TYR A 167 -0.56 3.60 -19.86
CA TYR A 167 0.44 3.59 -20.94
C TYR A 167 0.55 2.22 -21.58
#